data_59f5e672121919a79bcbbc7df232083f
#
_entry.id   59f5e672121919a79bcbbc7df232083f
#
_cell.length_a   1.000
_cell.length_b   1.000
_cell.length_c   1.000
_cell.angle_alpha   90.00
_cell.angle_beta   90.00
_cell.angle_gamma   90.00
#
_symmetry.space_group_name_H-M   'P 1'
#
loop_
_entity.id
_entity.type
_entity.pdbx_description
1 polymer ?
#
loop_
_entity_poly.entity_id
_entity_poly.type
_entity_poly.pdbx_seq_one_letter_code
_entity_poly.pdbx_strand_id
1 'polypeptide(L)'
;STPLYSSAASDVYKRQESTVRRDITALYKAGKLTRVFGGAVALEHTVNAYEPTVAQKVELNIEEKKKIAAYAAALIRPEDFVYLDAGTTTGYMLEHLEGSGATFVTNGVSHARALAQMGVRVLLIGGELKGSTEAVIGSQAMQMLKNYHFTKGFFGTNGMTQREGFTTPESNEALVKRTAMEQCLEKYVVSDSSKFGQISAVTFFSCLLYTSPS
;
A
#
# COMPACT_ATOMS: atom_id res chain seq x y z
N SER A 1 -13.64 14.64 16.37
CA SER A 1 -13.51 13.41 17.19
C SER A 1 -13.30 13.80 18.64
N THR A 2 -14.21 13.41 19.50
CA THR A 2 -14.15 13.67 20.93
C THR A 2 -13.08 12.76 21.54
N PRO A 3 -12.15 13.25 22.40
CA PRO A 3 -11.20 12.39 23.08
C PRO A 3 -11.95 11.32 23.89
N LEU A 4 -11.57 10.06 23.75
CA LEU A 4 -12.14 8.95 24.52
C LEU A 4 -11.83 9.02 26.02
N TYR A 5 -10.90 9.85 26.39
CA TYR A 5 -10.51 10.09 27.77
C TYR A 5 -10.08 11.54 27.98
N SER A 6 -10.71 12.19 28.95
CA SER A 6 -10.24 13.43 29.57
C SER A 6 -10.13 13.18 31.08
N SER A 7 -9.45 14.05 31.82
CA SER A 7 -9.41 13.98 33.30
C SER A 7 -10.79 13.89 33.92
N ALA A 8 -11.83 14.44 33.29
CA ALA A 8 -13.23 14.34 33.70
C ALA A 8 -13.81 12.91 33.53
N ALA A 9 -13.26 12.06 32.68
CA ALA A 9 -13.77 10.69 32.51
C ALA A 9 -13.34 9.75 33.64
N SER A 10 -12.24 10.05 34.36
CA SER A 10 -11.86 9.30 35.56
C SER A 10 -12.87 9.43 36.69
N ASP A 11 -13.51 10.60 36.83
CA ASP A 11 -14.53 10.87 37.84
C ASP A 11 -15.83 10.15 37.51
N VAL A 12 -16.20 10.05 36.24
CA VAL A 12 -17.43 9.37 35.80
C VAL A 12 -17.34 7.85 35.99
N TYR A 13 -16.16 7.24 35.79
CA TYR A 13 -15.99 5.79 35.87
C TYR A 13 -15.39 5.30 37.19
N LYS A 14 -15.19 6.19 38.20
CA LYS A 14 -14.64 5.87 39.53
C LYS A 14 -13.34 5.02 39.50
N ARG A 15 -12.50 5.18 38.49
CA ARG A 15 -11.20 4.50 38.38
C ARG A 15 -10.06 5.46 38.69
N GLN A 16 -9.03 4.93 39.37
CA GLN A 16 -7.83 5.72 39.66
C GLN A 16 -7.11 6.13 38.38
N GLU A 17 -6.66 7.38 38.32
CA GLU A 17 -5.95 7.96 37.16
C GLU A 17 -4.76 7.12 36.70
N SER A 18 -4.01 6.50 37.63
CA SER A 18 -2.90 5.60 37.37
C SER A 18 -3.33 4.35 36.58
N THR A 19 -4.50 3.79 36.87
CA THR A 19 -5.05 2.63 36.16
C THR A 19 -5.40 3.00 34.73
N VAL A 20 -6.07 4.14 34.55
CA VAL A 20 -6.44 4.63 33.21
C VAL A 20 -5.22 4.93 32.34
N ARG A 21 -4.18 5.56 32.91
CA ARG A 21 -2.90 5.82 32.22
C ARG A 21 -2.19 4.52 31.80
N ARG A 22 -2.24 3.48 32.64
CA ARG A 22 -1.69 2.16 32.32
C ARG A 22 -2.47 1.49 31.19
N ASP A 23 -3.80 1.53 31.25
CA ASP A 23 -4.68 0.94 30.25
C ASP A 23 -4.52 1.65 28.89
N ILE A 24 -4.46 2.99 28.88
CA ILE A 24 -4.13 3.78 27.69
C ILE A 24 -2.76 3.37 27.12
N THR A 25 -1.77 3.14 27.98
CA THR A 25 -0.43 2.74 27.54
C THR A 25 -0.44 1.34 26.93
N ALA A 26 -1.19 0.41 27.50
CA ALA A 26 -1.35 -0.95 26.97
C ALA A 26 -2.08 -0.94 25.62
N LEU A 27 -3.17 -0.17 25.50
CA LEU A 27 -3.96 -0.03 24.28
C LEU A 27 -3.16 0.71 23.17
N TYR A 28 -2.33 1.69 23.52
CA TYR A 28 -1.41 2.35 22.58
C TYR A 28 -0.36 1.38 22.04
N LYS A 29 0.27 0.59 22.93
CA LYS A 29 1.22 -0.46 22.51
C LYS A 29 0.57 -1.55 21.68
N ALA A 30 -0.70 -1.84 21.93
CA ALA A 30 -1.50 -2.78 21.14
C ALA A 30 -2.05 -2.19 19.83
N GLY A 31 -1.72 -0.93 19.50
CA GLY A 31 -2.19 -0.27 18.27
C GLY A 31 -3.69 -0.01 18.22
N LYS A 32 -4.39 0.07 19.38
CA LYS A 32 -5.84 0.26 19.47
C LYS A 32 -6.27 1.70 19.67
N LEU A 33 -5.32 2.58 20.00
CA LEU A 33 -5.56 4.01 20.15
C LEU A 33 -4.30 4.84 19.87
N THR A 34 -4.49 6.13 19.58
CA THR A 34 -3.40 7.12 19.47
C THR A 34 -3.44 8.05 20.66
N ARG A 35 -2.26 8.42 21.21
CA ARG A 35 -2.13 9.43 22.25
C ARG A 35 -2.22 10.83 21.65
N VAL A 36 -2.99 11.68 22.26
CA VAL A 36 -3.09 13.11 21.95
C VAL A 36 -2.83 13.93 23.21
N PHE A 37 -2.58 15.24 23.05
CA PHE A 37 -2.41 16.11 24.20
C PHE A 37 -3.69 16.09 25.05
N GLY A 38 -3.56 15.74 26.34
CA GLY A 38 -4.68 15.64 27.29
C GLY A 38 -5.50 14.36 27.22
N GLY A 39 -5.12 13.32 26.41
CA GLY A 39 -5.91 12.10 26.37
C GLY A 39 -5.44 11.05 25.36
N ALA A 40 -6.39 10.24 24.94
CA ALA A 40 -6.23 9.26 23.88
C ALA A 40 -7.49 9.22 23.01
N VAL A 41 -7.29 8.97 21.72
CA VAL A 41 -8.36 8.79 20.74
C VAL A 41 -8.33 7.34 20.31
N ALA A 42 -9.48 6.66 20.28
CA ALA A 42 -9.56 5.34 19.65
C ALA A 42 -9.10 5.51 18.21
N LEU A 43 -8.32 4.55 17.74
CA LEU A 43 -8.21 4.35 16.31
C LEU A 43 -9.56 3.83 15.83
N GLU A 44 -10.57 4.72 15.81
CA GLU A 44 -11.69 4.50 14.94
C GLU A 44 -11.11 4.33 13.55
N HIS A 45 -11.54 3.31 12.84
CA HIS A 45 -11.21 3.09 11.45
C HIS A 45 -11.75 4.29 10.64
N THR A 46 -11.06 5.42 10.74
CA THR A 46 -11.36 6.58 9.91
C THR A 46 -10.95 6.23 8.50
N VAL A 47 -11.96 6.07 7.65
CA VAL A 47 -11.72 5.88 6.22
C VAL A 47 -10.97 7.11 5.72
N ASN A 48 -9.72 6.93 5.34
CA ASN A 48 -8.90 8.00 4.81
C ASN A 48 -9.14 8.14 3.31
N ALA A 49 -9.94 9.14 2.93
CA ALA A 49 -10.19 9.48 1.53
C ALA A 49 -9.09 10.39 0.94
N TYR A 50 -8.20 10.94 1.79
CA TYR A 50 -7.11 11.79 1.33
C TYR A 50 -5.97 10.95 0.78
N GLU A 51 -5.50 11.28 -0.42
CA GLU A 51 -4.32 10.70 -1.02
C GLU A 51 -3.15 11.70 -1.00
N PRO A 52 -2.10 11.43 -0.21
CA PRO A 52 -0.87 12.20 -0.30
C PRO A 52 -0.24 12.04 -1.69
N THR A 53 0.35 13.11 -2.23
CA THR A 53 1.09 13.05 -3.50
C THR A 53 2.30 12.12 -3.42
N VAL A 54 2.83 11.69 -4.57
CA VAL A 54 4.07 10.90 -4.64
C VAL A 54 5.21 11.61 -3.89
N ALA A 55 5.38 12.91 -4.10
CA ALA A 55 6.42 13.70 -3.44
C ALA A 55 6.33 13.64 -1.90
N GLN A 56 5.11 13.71 -1.34
CA GLN A 56 4.89 13.59 0.10
C GLN A 56 5.15 12.15 0.61
N LYS A 57 4.80 11.14 -0.19
CA LYS A 57 4.99 9.73 0.19
C LYS A 57 6.45 9.27 0.12
N VAL A 58 7.25 9.80 -0.81
CA VAL A 58 8.66 9.40 -1.02
C VAL A 58 9.47 9.60 0.25
N GLU A 59 9.31 10.73 0.93
CA GLU A 59 10.11 11.08 2.11
C GLU A 59 9.69 10.37 3.41
N LEU A 60 8.58 9.63 3.38
CA LEU A 60 8.07 8.92 4.57
C LEU A 60 8.62 7.49 4.64
N ASN A 61 9.13 7.09 5.81
CA ASN A 61 9.56 5.72 6.13
C ASN A 61 10.58 5.15 5.12
N ILE A 62 11.53 5.99 4.65
CA ILE A 62 12.49 5.68 3.58
C ILE A 62 13.26 4.38 3.87
N GLU A 63 13.84 4.26 5.06
CA GLU A 63 14.67 3.10 5.44
C GLU A 63 13.88 1.78 5.44
N GLU A 64 12.63 1.83 5.89
CA GLU A 64 11.75 0.68 5.88
C GLU A 64 11.39 0.28 4.45
N LYS A 65 11.00 1.26 3.62
CA LYS A 65 10.70 1.04 2.20
C LYS A 65 11.87 0.48 1.41
N LYS A 66 13.09 0.98 1.64
CA LYS A 66 14.30 0.46 0.99
C LYS A 66 14.58 -0.99 1.35
N LYS A 67 14.43 -1.37 2.63
CA LYS A 67 14.57 -2.76 3.06
C LYS A 67 13.54 -3.68 2.42
N ILE A 68 12.28 -3.24 2.39
CA ILE A 68 11.18 -3.97 1.74
C ILE A 68 11.45 -4.12 0.24
N ALA A 69 11.85 -3.04 -0.41
CA ALA A 69 12.16 -2.99 -1.84
C ALA A 69 13.30 -3.92 -2.23
N ALA A 70 14.40 -3.91 -1.47
CA ALA A 70 15.54 -4.81 -1.70
C ALA A 70 15.12 -6.28 -1.57
N TYR A 71 14.35 -6.62 -0.55
CA TYR A 71 13.82 -7.98 -0.37
C TYR A 71 12.89 -8.38 -1.52
N ALA A 72 11.95 -7.50 -1.91
CA ALA A 72 11.01 -7.76 -2.98
C ALA A 72 11.71 -7.92 -4.33
N ALA A 73 12.70 -7.08 -4.64
CA ALA A 73 13.49 -7.19 -5.87
C ALA A 73 14.28 -8.51 -5.95
N ALA A 74 14.78 -9.03 -4.82
CA ALA A 74 15.49 -10.31 -4.76
C ALA A 74 14.61 -11.53 -5.08
N LEU A 75 13.28 -11.39 -5.11
CA LEU A 75 12.35 -12.44 -5.52
C LEU A 75 12.22 -12.56 -7.04
N ILE A 76 12.71 -11.57 -7.79
CA ILE A 76 12.59 -11.51 -9.26
C ILE A 76 13.70 -12.33 -9.91
N ARG A 77 13.33 -13.14 -10.89
CA ARG A 77 14.23 -13.97 -11.69
C ARG A 77 14.33 -13.45 -13.12
N PRO A 78 15.40 -13.76 -13.86
CA PRO A 78 15.59 -13.28 -15.24
C PRO A 78 14.48 -13.65 -16.22
N GLU A 79 13.81 -14.79 -16.00
CA GLU A 79 12.72 -15.28 -16.83
C GLU A 79 11.34 -14.68 -16.48
N ASP A 80 11.25 -13.88 -15.42
CA ASP A 80 9.99 -13.36 -14.96
C ASP A 80 9.39 -12.28 -15.89
N PHE A 81 8.08 -12.32 -16.03
CA PHE A 81 7.26 -11.25 -16.60
C PHE A 81 6.49 -10.58 -15.44
N VAL A 82 6.94 -9.39 -15.07
CA VAL A 82 6.62 -8.77 -13.79
C VAL A 82 5.71 -7.55 -13.98
N TYR A 83 4.61 -7.50 -13.21
CA TYR A 83 3.86 -6.26 -13.04
C TYR A 83 4.41 -5.45 -11.87
N LEU A 84 4.68 -4.16 -12.10
CA LEU A 84 5.16 -3.22 -11.09
C LEU A 84 4.18 -2.04 -10.98
N ASP A 85 3.45 -1.99 -9.88
CA ASP A 85 2.46 -0.94 -9.60
C ASP A 85 3.12 0.42 -9.34
N ALA A 86 2.49 1.51 -9.78
CA ALA A 86 2.94 2.86 -9.47
C ALA A 86 2.82 3.13 -7.97
N GLY A 87 3.94 3.27 -7.29
CA GLY A 87 3.97 3.53 -5.86
C GLY A 87 5.37 3.85 -5.36
N THR A 88 5.48 4.47 -4.19
CA THR A 88 6.80 4.86 -3.67
C THR A 88 7.62 3.68 -3.18
N THR A 89 7.00 2.67 -2.57
CA THR A 89 7.72 1.46 -2.13
C THR A 89 8.19 0.63 -3.33
N THR A 90 7.34 0.47 -4.35
CA THR A 90 7.72 -0.18 -5.61
C THR A 90 8.75 0.64 -6.39
N GLY A 91 8.73 1.97 -6.27
CA GLY A 91 9.73 2.87 -6.83
C GLY A 91 11.14 2.61 -6.28
N TYR A 92 11.27 2.30 -4.99
CA TYR A 92 12.58 1.92 -4.40
C TYR A 92 13.09 0.57 -4.93
N MET A 93 12.23 -0.33 -5.44
CA MET A 93 12.69 -1.58 -6.04
C MET A 93 13.56 -1.32 -7.28
N LEU A 94 13.31 -0.21 -8.02
CA LEU A 94 14.03 0.11 -9.24
C LEU A 94 15.56 0.15 -9.04
N GLU A 95 16.02 0.60 -7.87
CA GLU A 95 17.45 0.66 -7.53
C GLU A 95 18.15 -0.72 -7.59
N HIS A 96 17.37 -1.82 -7.61
CA HIS A 96 17.85 -3.21 -7.57
C HIS A 96 17.50 -4.01 -8.82
N LEU A 97 16.95 -3.39 -9.89
CA LEU A 97 16.46 -4.12 -11.07
C LEU A 97 17.36 -4.04 -12.28
N GLU A 98 18.44 -3.23 -12.23
CA GLU A 98 19.43 -3.18 -13.29
C GLU A 98 20.06 -4.57 -13.52
N GLY A 99 20.11 -5.00 -14.76
CA GLY A 99 20.65 -6.32 -15.13
C GLY A 99 19.82 -7.53 -14.67
N SER A 100 18.59 -7.35 -14.18
CA SER A 100 17.73 -8.45 -13.70
C SER A 100 17.37 -9.48 -14.77
N GLY A 101 17.41 -9.09 -16.06
CA GLY A 101 16.98 -9.94 -17.18
C GLY A 101 15.47 -10.06 -17.36
N ALA A 102 14.68 -9.70 -16.34
CA ALA A 102 13.22 -9.77 -16.36
C ALA A 102 12.59 -8.71 -17.28
N THR A 103 11.36 -8.96 -17.72
CA THR A 103 10.55 -7.99 -18.46
C THR A 103 9.49 -7.41 -17.53
N PHE A 104 9.36 -6.09 -17.53
CA PHE A 104 8.43 -5.38 -16.65
C PHE A 104 7.26 -4.77 -17.42
N VAL A 105 6.10 -4.76 -16.78
CA VAL A 105 4.94 -3.96 -17.17
C VAL A 105 4.58 -3.08 -15.99
N THR A 106 4.33 -1.80 -16.22
CA THR A 106 3.99 -0.86 -15.15
C THR A 106 2.92 0.13 -15.60
N ASN A 107 2.13 0.60 -14.64
CA ASN A 107 1.25 1.76 -14.81
C ASN A 107 1.92 3.07 -14.33
N GLY A 108 3.12 3.02 -13.77
CA GLY A 108 3.86 4.20 -13.30
C GLY A 108 4.73 4.81 -14.40
N VAL A 109 4.47 6.06 -14.78
CA VAL A 109 5.25 6.76 -15.82
C VAL A 109 6.70 6.95 -15.38
N SER A 110 6.92 7.39 -14.14
CA SER A 110 8.27 7.53 -13.56
C SER A 110 9.01 6.20 -13.49
N HIS A 111 8.32 5.10 -13.16
CA HIS A 111 8.88 3.76 -13.12
C HIS A 111 9.33 3.30 -14.52
N ALA A 112 8.46 3.46 -15.52
CA ALA A 112 8.77 3.09 -16.90
C ALA A 112 9.98 3.86 -17.43
N ARG A 113 10.05 5.16 -17.18
CA ARG A 113 11.18 6.00 -17.57
C ARG A 113 12.48 5.54 -16.92
N ALA A 114 12.46 5.30 -15.60
CA ALA A 114 13.65 4.88 -14.87
C ALA A 114 14.18 3.52 -15.37
N LEU A 115 13.29 2.51 -15.51
CA LEU A 115 13.65 1.20 -16.03
C LEU A 115 14.23 1.28 -17.45
N ALA A 116 13.63 2.06 -18.34
CA ALA A 116 14.13 2.26 -19.70
C ALA A 116 15.53 2.91 -19.72
N GLN A 117 15.78 3.88 -18.85
CA GLN A 117 17.10 4.51 -18.72
C GLN A 117 18.19 3.55 -18.23
N MET A 118 17.84 2.54 -17.44
CA MET A 118 18.74 1.46 -16.99
C MET A 118 18.89 0.35 -18.03
N GLY A 119 18.27 0.48 -19.20
CA GLY A 119 18.32 -0.57 -20.24
C GLY A 119 17.46 -1.81 -19.92
N VAL A 120 16.60 -1.73 -18.92
CA VAL A 120 15.68 -2.80 -18.54
C VAL A 120 14.46 -2.80 -19.46
N ARG A 121 14.07 -3.97 -19.97
CA ARG A 121 12.88 -4.09 -20.82
C ARG A 121 11.62 -3.79 -20.04
N VAL A 122 10.91 -2.73 -20.45
CA VAL A 122 9.68 -2.28 -19.79
C VAL A 122 8.61 -1.91 -20.81
N LEU A 123 7.36 -2.25 -20.46
CA LEU A 123 6.15 -1.82 -21.17
C LEU A 123 5.35 -0.92 -20.22
N LEU A 124 5.03 0.27 -20.68
CA LEU A 124 4.10 1.17 -19.99
C LEU A 124 2.68 0.89 -20.49
N ILE A 125 1.73 0.63 -19.59
CA ILE A 125 0.33 0.49 -20.01
C ILE A 125 -0.22 1.84 -20.45
N GLY A 126 -1.14 1.82 -21.43
CA GLY A 126 -1.84 3.01 -21.90
C GLY A 126 -3.09 3.33 -21.09
N GLY A 127 -3.52 4.59 -21.13
CA GLY A 127 -4.74 5.05 -20.45
C GLY A 127 -4.66 6.51 -20.03
N GLU A 128 -5.49 6.91 -19.07
CA GLU A 128 -5.51 8.24 -18.48
C GLU A 128 -4.38 8.39 -17.46
N LEU A 129 -3.65 9.51 -17.53
CA LEU A 129 -2.60 9.81 -16.56
C LEU A 129 -3.14 10.60 -15.37
N LYS A 130 -3.06 10.02 -14.20
CA LYS A 130 -3.36 10.70 -12.94
C LYS A 130 -2.13 11.45 -12.44
N GLY A 131 -2.18 12.79 -12.50
CA GLY A 131 -1.01 13.64 -12.22
C GLY A 131 -0.50 13.57 -10.77
N SER A 132 -1.37 13.34 -9.78
CA SER A 132 -0.96 13.27 -8.35
C SER A 132 -0.10 12.07 -8.00
N THR A 133 -0.26 10.96 -8.71
CA THR A 133 0.44 9.70 -8.47
C THR A 133 1.31 9.25 -9.64
N GLU A 134 1.29 10.00 -10.76
CA GLU A 134 1.97 9.66 -12.03
C GLU A 134 1.61 8.24 -12.52
N ALA A 135 0.40 7.80 -12.17
CA ALA A 135 -0.11 6.49 -12.49
C ALA A 135 -1.07 6.53 -13.69
N VAL A 136 -0.93 5.59 -14.60
CA VAL A 136 -1.92 5.37 -15.66
C VAL A 136 -3.10 4.59 -15.08
N ILE A 137 -4.32 5.09 -15.33
CA ILE A 137 -5.59 4.56 -14.82
C ILE A 137 -6.63 4.44 -15.93
N GLY A 138 -7.82 3.97 -15.56
CA GLY A 138 -9.00 3.97 -16.43
C GLY A 138 -9.21 2.68 -17.23
N SER A 139 -10.28 2.68 -18.03
CA SER A 139 -10.76 1.48 -18.73
C SER A 139 -9.76 0.92 -19.76
N GLN A 140 -9.04 1.79 -20.44
CA GLN A 140 -8.01 1.36 -21.42
C GLN A 140 -6.87 0.63 -20.72
N ALA A 141 -6.42 1.12 -19.56
CA ALA A 141 -5.42 0.46 -18.74
C ALA A 141 -5.87 -0.96 -18.33
N MET A 142 -7.11 -1.09 -17.86
CA MET A 142 -7.68 -2.39 -17.49
C MET A 142 -7.81 -3.34 -18.69
N GLN A 143 -8.25 -2.84 -19.86
CA GLN A 143 -8.35 -3.67 -21.06
C GLN A 143 -6.98 -4.19 -21.50
N MET A 144 -5.95 -3.34 -21.46
CA MET A 144 -4.59 -3.75 -21.82
C MET A 144 -4.06 -4.81 -20.84
N LEU A 145 -4.27 -4.63 -19.53
CA LEU A 145 -3.83 -5.55 -18.49
C LEU A 145 -4.44 -6.95 -18.63
N LYS A 146 -5.69 -7.07 -19.04
CA LYS A 146 -6.37 -8.36 -19.24
C LYS A 146 -5.73 -9.26 -20.32
N ASN A 147 -4.90 -8.69 -21.17
CA ASN A 147 -4.18 -9.44 -22.20
C ASN A 147 -2.82 -9.99 -21.73
N TYR A 148 -2.41 -9.67 -20.50
CA TYR A 148 -1.14 -10.11 -19.95
C TYR A 148 -1.33 -11.23 -18.93
N HIS A 149 -0.29 -12.05 -18.77
CA HIS A 149 -0.20 -13.09 -17.75
C HIS A 149 1.14 -12.93 -17.05
N PHE A 150 1.11 -12.37 -15.86
CA PHE A 150 2.32 -12.07 -15.11
C PHE A 150 2.75 -13.26 -14.25
N THR A 151 4.06 -13.53 -14.20
CA THR A 151 4.60 -14.50 -13.22
C THR A 151 4.51 -13.91 -11.81
N LYS A 152 4.85 -12.63 -11.66
CA LYS A 152 4.82 -11.91 -10.39
C LYS A 152 4.24 -10.52 -10.55
N GLY A 153 3.56 -10.04 -9.50
CA GLY A 153 3.14 -8.65 -9.42
C GLY A 153 3.46 -8.05 -8.06
N PHE A 154 3.99 -6.82 -8.05
CA PHE A 154 4.31 -6.07 -6.85
C PHE A 154 3.42 -4.84 -6.76
N PHE A 155 2.69 -4.71 -5.65
CA PHE A 155 1.63 -3.73 -5.48
C PHE A 155 1.84 -2.89 -4.22
N GLY A 156 1.65 -1.58 -4.33
CA GLY A 156 1.53 -0.71 -3.17
C GLY A 156 0.11 -0.70 -2.61
N THR A 157 -0.03 -0.30 -1.34
CA THR A 157 -1.32 -0.05 -0.69
C THR A 157 -1.29 1.22 0.15
N ASN A 158 -2.45 1.83 0.35
CA ASN A 158 -2.60 2.98 1.25
C ASN A 158 -3.06 2.55 2.65
N GLY A 159 -3.67 1.37 2.77
CA GLY A 159 -4.07 0.79 4.03
C GLY A 159 -4.36 -0.70 3.89
N MET A 160 -4.22 -1.43 5.00
CA MET A 160 -4.54 -2.85 5.04
C MET A 160 -5.10 -3.25 6.40
N THR A 161 -6.16 -4.03 6.37
CA THR A 161 -6.75 -4.69 7.54
C THR A 161 -7.15 -6.11 7.19
N GLN A 162 -7.33 -6.95 8.18
CA GLN A 162 -7.79 -8.32 7.95
C GLN A 162 -9.21 -8.36 7.36
N ARG A 163 -10.06 -7.42 7.78
CA ARG A 163 -11.47 -7.37 7.39
C ARG A 163 -11.68 -6.75 6.02
N GLU A 164 -11.13 -5.54 5.80
CA GLU A 164 -11.34 -4.78 4.58
C GLU A 164 -10.36 -5.14 3.47
N GLY A 165 -9.28 -5.86 3.80
CA GLY A 165 -8.24 -6.19 2.83
C GLY A 165 -7.31 -5.02 2.53
N PHE A 166 -6.80 -4.97 1.32
CA PHE A 166 -5.92 -3.91 0.81
C PHE A 166 -6.74 -2.79 0.18
N THR A 167 -6.47 -1.55 0.60
CA THR A 167 -7.28 -0.39 0.26
C THR A 167 -6.47 0.75 -0.35
N THR A 168 -7.13 1.53 -1.21
CA THR A 168 -6.60 2.75 -1.84
C THR A 168 -7.69 3.84 -1.85
N PRO A 169 -7.34 5.14 -1.92
CA PRO A 169 -8.35 6.20 -1.85
C PRO A 169 -9.27 6.30 -3.07
N GLU A 170 -8.82 5.85 -4.26
CA GLU A 170 -9.45 6.18 -5.53
C GLU A 170 -9.86 4.92 -6.32
N SER A 171 -11.09 4.94 -6.85
CA SER A 171 -11.71 3.76 -7.47
C SER A 171 -11.03 3.32 -8.77
N ASN A 172 -10.60 4.26 -9.62
CA ASN A 172 -9.94 3.91 -10.87
C ASN A 172 -8.56 3.26 -10.63
N GLU A 173 -7.81 3.71 -9.61
CA GLU A 173 -6.60 3.03 -9.18
C GLU A 173 -6.88 1.63 -8.61
N ALA A 174 -7.93 1.52 -7.78
CA ALA A 174 -8.37 0.24 -7.23
C ALA A 174 -8.69 -0.78 -8.32
N LEU A 175 -9.38 -0.35 -9.37
CA LEU A 175 -9.75 -1.21 -10.50
C LEU A 175 -8.53 -1.66 -11.31
N VAL A 176 -7.57 -0.77 -11.57
CA VAL A 176 -6.31 -1.12 -12.26
C VAL A 176 -5.50 -2.11 -11.42
N LYS A 177 -5.33 -1.85 -10.11
CA LYS A 177 -4.63 -2.76 -9.18
C LYS A 177 -5.29 -4.14 -9.15
N ARG A 178 -6.61 -4.20 -8.99
CA ARG A 178 -7.37 -5.45 -8.99
C ARG A 178 -7.16 -6.22 -10.28
N THR A 179 -7.35 -5.56 -11.43
CA THR A 179 -7.19 -6.19 -12.75
C THR A 179 -5.77 -6.75 -12.92
N ALA A 180 -4.74 -6.00 -12.54
CA ALA A 180 -3.36 -6.48 -12.61
C ALA A 180 -3.11 -7.67 -11.67
N MET A 181 -3.62 -7.61 -10.43
CA MET A 181 -3.49 -8.72 -9.46
C MET A 181 -4.14 -10.00 -9.95
N GLU A 182 -5.30 -9.92 -10.59
CA GLU A 182 -6.00 -11.06 -11.17
C GLU A 182 -5.20 -11.75 -12.28
N GLN A 183 -4.32 -11.00 -12.96
CA GLN A 183 -3.44 -11.52 -14.01
C GLN A 183 -2.09 -12.05 -13.50
N CYS A 184 -1.81 -12.01 -12.21
CA CYS A 184 -0.56 -12.48 -11.62
C CYS A 184 -0.70 -13.90 -11.06
N LEU A 185 0.31 -14.73 -11.28
CA LEU A 185 0.45 -16.01 -10.58
C LEU A 185 0.82 -15.77 -9.11
N GLU A 186 1.90 -15.05 -8.87
CA GLU A 186 2.33 -14.66 -7.52
C GLU A 186 2.06 -13.16 -7.30
N LYS A 187 1.47 -12.82 -6.15
CA LYS A 187 1.04 -11.47 -5.80
C LYS A 187 1.71 -11.02 -4.52
N TYR A 188 2.45 -9.92 -4.58
CA TYR A 188 3.15 -9.33 -3.45
C TYR A 188 2.63 -7.93 -3.18
N VAL A 189 2.14 -7.68 -1.98
CA VAL A 189 1.83 -6.33 -1.53
C VAL A 189 3.00 -5.82 -0.69
N VAL A 190 3.65 -4.75 -1.17
CA VAL A 190 4.82 -4.15 -0.55
C VAL A 190 4.44 -2.84 0.13
N SER A 191 4.63 -2.77 1.43
CA SER A 191 4.14 -1.66 2.24
C SER A 191 4.91 -1.54 3.55
N ASP A 192 5.17 -0.32 3.98
CA ASP A 192 5.71 -0.04 5.31
C ASP A 192 4.67 -0.28 6.42
N SER A 193 5.15 -0.40 7.67
CA SER A 193 4.33 -0.74 8.82
C SER A 193 3.20 0.27 9.13
N SER A 194 3.31 1.52 8.67
CA SER A 194 2.30 2.56 8.92
C SER A 194 0.95 2.28 8.23
N LYS A 195 0.90 1.35 7.27
CA LYS A 195 -0.32 1.01 6.52
C LYS A 195 -1.17 -0.06 7.21
N PHE A 196 -0.62 -0.77 8.19
CA PHE A 196 -1.39 -1.72 8.99
C PHE A 196 -2.43 -1.03 9.85
N GLY A 197 -3.67 -1.56 9.83
CA GLY A 197 -4.80 -0.98 10.56
C GLY A 197 -5.39 0.29 9.94
N GLN A 198 -4.83 0.78 8.83
CA GLN A 198 -5.39 1.90 8.08
C GLN A 198 -6.40 1.41 7.04
N ILE A 199 -7.42 2.24 6.79
CA ILE A 199 -8.43 1.97 5.76
C ILE A 199 -8.52 3.18 4.85
N SER A 200 -8.48 2.94 3.54
CA SER A 200 -8.81 3.94 2.52
C SER A 200 -10.17 3.65 1.90
N ALA A 201 -10.67 4.55 1.06
CA ALA A 201 -12.05 4.55 0.59
C ALA A 201 -12.46 3.29 -0.19
N VAL A 202 -11.52 2.64 -0.90
CA VAL A 202 -11.85 1.54 -1.83
C VAL A 202 -10.96 0.32 -1.59
N THR A 203 -11.54 -0.84 -1.38
CA THR A 203 -10.85 -2.12 -1.34
C THR A 203 -10.53 -2.60 -2.76
N PHE A 204 -9.28 -2.93 -3.03
CA PHE A 204 -8.90 -3.50 -4.31
C PHE A 204 -8.62 -5.01 -4.27
N PHE A 205 -8.25 -5.55 -3.10
CA PHE A 205 -8.04 -6.99 -2.94
C PHE A 205 -8.22 -7.46 -1.50
N SER A 206 -8.61 -8.73 -1.30
CA SER A 206 -8.76 -9.33 0.03
C SER A 206 -7.40 -9.77 0.59
N CYS A 207 -7.18 -9.60 1.91
CA CYS A 207 -6.04 -10.19 2.61
C CYS A 207 -6.18 -11.71 2.80
N LEU A 208 -7.42 -12.21 2.76
CA LEU A 208 -7.70 -13.64 2.88
C LEU A 208 -7.77 -14.23 1.46
N LEU A 209 -6.68 -14.83 1.01
CA LEU A 209 -6.72 -15.75 -0.10
C LEU A 209 -7.42 -17.01 0.42
N TYR A 210 -8.67 -17.20 0.04
CA TYR A 210 -9.31 -18.51 0.17
C TYR A 210 -8.55 -19.47 -0.75
N THR A 211 -7.63 -20.22 -0.20
CA THR A 211 -7.26 -21.50 -0.80
C THR A 211 -8.44 -22.41 -0.57
N SER A 212 -9.29 -22.57 -1.59
CA SER A 212 -10.28 -23.64 -1.60
C SER A 212 -9.49 -24.95 -1.42
N PRO A 213 -9.77 -25.76 -0.41
CA PRO A 213 -9.18 -27.09 -0.39
C PRO A 213 -9.73 -27.86 -1.60
N SER A 214 -8.81 -28.28 -2.47
CA SER A 214 -9.07 -29.23 -3.55
C SER A 214 -9.41 -30.59 -2.99
#